data_e770f64078211ac102fc3e8907edf790
#
_entry.id   e770f64078211ac102fc3e8907edf790
#
_cell.length_a   1.000
_cell.length_b   1.000
_cell.length_c   1.000
_cell.angle_alpha   90.00
_cell.angle_beta   90.00
_cell.angle_gamma   90.00
#
_symmetry.space_group_name_H-M   'P 1'
#
loop_
_entity.id
_entity.type
_entity.pdbx_description
1 polymer ?
#
loop_
_entity_poly.entity_id
_entity_poly.type
_entity_poly.pdbx_seq_one_letter_code
_entity_poly.pdbx_strand_id
1 'polypeptide(L)'
;MLFNLLTSFIENYSFLNVFKYLTFRTGLSVITSLVVVFLIGGPLIKIFSEKMISGPIRRDGPIDHIIKKSGTPTMGGVIIIIGILTSTLLWADLNNIYIWTLIFVSLSLGLLGFIDDLLKIKFKNSRGLNSKLKFLGQLIISALALVILIKFSDHEYLYNLYFPFFKNLIWQMGLFFIPFGLFVIIGSSNAVNLTDGLDGLATVPVMLVALSFTLISYVVGNTIFSEYLQLQYIPDVGELSIFCGSIVGSCLGFLWYNAPPAKIFMGDTGSLSLGGALAAVAIIAKHEIVLAIIGGLFVLETVSVIIQVISFKLTGKRIFRMAPIHHHFEQKGWAESTIVIRFWIIAIILALIGLATLKLR
;
A
#
# COMPACT_ATOMS: atom_id res chain seq x y z
N MET A 1 21.82 0.79 -4.14
CA MET A 1 23.21 0.89 -3.60
C MET A 1 24.02 -0.36 -3.95
N LEU A 2 23.66 -1.53 -3.44
CA LEU A 2 24.38 -2.77 -3.77
C LEU A 2 24.32 -3.12 -5.26
N PHE A 3 23.17 -2.91 -5.89
CA PHE A 3 22.99 -3.05 -7.34
C PHE A 3 24.02 -2.22 -8.12
N ASN A 4 24.13 -0.90 -7.87
CA ASN A 4 25.06 -0.03 -8.58
C ASN A 4 26.52 -0.41 -8.33
N LEU A 5 26.82 -0.91 -7.11
CA LEU A 5 28.16 -1.41 -6.79
C LEU A 5 28.47 -2.73 -7.52
N LEU A 6 27.54 -3.68 -7.54
CA LEU A 6 27.75 -4.96 -8.23
C LEU A 6 27.87 -4.79 -9.73
N THR A 7 27.10 -3.87 -10.31
CA THR A 7 27.12 -3.60 -11.76
C THR A 7 28.45 -2.98 -12.21
N SER A 8 29.15 -2.23 -11.37
CA SER A 8 30.48 -1.68 -11.69
C SER A 8 31.59 -2.75 -11.78
N PHE A 9 31.38 -3.94 -11.20
CA PHE A 9 32.34 -5.05 -11.25
C PHE A 9 32.02 -6.11 -12.32
N ILE A 10 30.99 -5.91 -13.14
CA ILE A 10 30.55 -6.91 -14.13
C ILE A 10 31.64 -7.19 -15.16
N GLU A 11 32.42 -6.20 -15.55
CA GLU A 11 33.53 -6.36 -16.51
C GLU A 11 34.59 -7.33 -15.99
N ASN A 12 34.80 -7.36 -14.68
CA ASN A 12 35.78 -8.24 -14.02
C ASN A 12 35.21 -9.63 -13.68
N TYR A 13 33.88 -9.72 -13.44
CA TYR A 13 33.25 -10.95 -12.98
C TYR A 13 31.91 -11.19 -13.72
N SER A 14 31.95 -12.03 -14.74
CA SER A 14 30.79 -12.29 -15.64
C SER A 14 29.57 -12.85 -14.92
N PHE A 15 29.74 -13.57 -13.81
CA PHE A 15 28.60 -14.10 -13.02
C PHE A 15 27.73 -13.00 -12.42
N LEU A 16 28.25 -11.78 -12.24
CA LEU A 16 27.50 -10.64 -11.74
C LEU A 16 26.48 -10.11 -12.74
N ASN A 17 26.51 -10.56 -14.00
CA ASN A 17 25.49 -10.20 -15.00
C ASN A 17 24.07 -10.56 -14.55
N VAL A 18 23.90 -11.54 -13.67
CA VAL A 18 22.58 -11.92 -13.14
C VAL A 18 21.87 -10.75 -12.44
N PHE A 19 22.61 -9.81 -11.86
CA PHE A 19 22.05 -8.62 -11.20
C PHE A 19 21.50 -7.57 -12.17
N LYS A 20 21.78 -7.67 -13.47
CA LYS A 20 21.13 -6.84 -14.49
C LYS A 20 19.66 -7.23 -14.72
N TYR A 21 19.32 -8.49 -14.44
CA TYR A 21 17.96 -8.97 -14.65
C TYR A 21 17.01 -8.46 -13.57
N LEU A 22 16.00 -7.73 -14.00
CA LEU A 22 14.99 -7.14 -13.13
C LEU A 22 14.25 -8.19 -12.29
N THR A 23 13.90 -9.33 -12.91
CA THR A 23 13.22 -10.45 -12.24
C THR A 23 14.04 -11.02 -11.10
N PHE A 24 15.36 -11.16 -11.29
CA PHE A 24 16.26 -11.65 -10.25
C PHE A 24 16.34 -10.66 -9.07
N ARG A 25 16.51 -9.37 -9.35
CA ARG A 25 16.53 -8.32 -8.32
C ARG A 25 15.20 -8.21 -7.58
N THR A 26 14.09 -8.37 -8.27
CA THR A 26 12.75 -8.39 -7.66
C THR A 26 12.63 -9.57 -6.69
N GLY A 27 13.06 -10.77 -7.08
CA GLY A 27 13.09 -11.93 -6.19
C GLY A 27 13.97 -11.70 -4.96
N LEU A 28 15.17 -11.14 -5.14
CA LEU A 28 16.05 -10.77 -4.04
C LEU A 28 15.42 -9.70 -3.13
N SER A 29 14.68 -8.76 -3.72
CA SER A 29 13.98 -7.73 -2.96
C SER A 29 12.90 -8.32 -2.05
N VAL A 30 12.10 -9.26 -2.54
CA VAL A 30 11.11 -10.00 -1.74
C VAL A 30 11.78 -10.75 -0.58
N ILE A 31 12.85 -11.50 -0.87
CA ILE A 31 13.54 -12.30 0.15
C ILE A 31 14.20 -11.39 1.20
N THR A 32 14.91 -10.34 0.76
CA THR A 32 15.61 -9.43 1.65
C THR A 32 14.63 -8.72 2.60
N SER A 33 13.54 -8.18 2.08
CA SER A 33 12.54 -7.50 2.92
C SER A 33 11.87 -8.45 3.91
N LEU A 34 11.54 -9.67 3.49
CA LEU A 34 11.01 -10.72 4.36
C LEU A 34 11.98 -11.05 5.50
N VAL A 35 13.26 -11.31 5.17
CA VAL A 35 14.30 -11.64 6.16
C VAL A 35 14.50 -10.48 7.14
N VAL A 36 14.58 -9.23 6.65
CA VAL A 36 14.72 -8.06 7.51
C VAL A 36 13.55 -7.97 8.49
N VAL A 37 12.30 -8.14 8.01
CA VAL A 37 11.11 -8.11 8.88
C VAL A 37 11.14 -9.23 9.91
N PHE A 38 11.60 -10.43 9.57
CA PHE A 38 11.76 -11.52 10.56
C PHE A 38 12.83 -11.21 11.61
N LEU A 39 13.96 -10.64 11.19
CA LEU A 39 15.06 -10.33 12.12
C LEU A 39 14.68 -9.24 13.12
N ILE A 40 13.99 -8.17 12.64
CA ILE A 40 13.67 -7.03 13.49
C ILE A 40 12.30 -7.14 14.17
N GLY A 41 11.36 -7.93 13.62
CA GLY A 41 9.97 -7.98 14.09
C GLY A 41 9.86 -8.47 15.53
N GLY A 42 10.47 -9.61 15.87
CA GLY A 42 10.44 -10.15 17.22
C GLY A 42 11.01 -9.18 18.29
N PRO A 43 12.24 -8.67 18.14
CA PRO A 43 12.81 -7.68 19.03
C PRO A 43 11.98 -6.40 19.19
N LEU A 44 11.46 -5.83 18.08
CA LEU A 44 10.64 -4.61 18.13
C LEU A 44 9.30 -4.85 18.83
N ILE A 45 8.63 -5.98 18.57
CA ILE A 45 7.39 -6.34 19.26
C ILE A 45 7.62 -6.43 20.78
N LYS A 46 8.73 -7.04 21.19
CA LYS A 46 9.10 -7.12 22.60
C LYS A 46 9.28 -5.73 23.22
N ILE A 47 10.05 -4.86 22.56
CA ILE A 47 10.28 -3.47 23.02
C ILE A 47 8.97 -2.70 23.11
N PHE A 48 8.07 -2.84 22.13
CA PHE A 48 6.78 -2.14 22.11
C PHE A 48 5.85 -2.66 23.20
N SER A 49 5.85 -3.97 23.46
CA SER A 49 5.08 -4.58 24.54
C SER A 49 5.59 -4.13 25.91
N GLU A 50 6.91 -4.13 26.14
CA GLU A 50 7.51 -3.70 27.41
C GLU A 50 7.26 -2.21 27.71
N LYS A 51 7.25 -1.37 26.66
CA LYS A 51 6.96 0.07 26.79
C LYS A 51 5.45 0.38 26.81
N MET A 52 4.59 -0.64 26.87
CA MET A 52 3.12 -0.49 26.82
C MET A 52 2.64 0.39 25.65
N ILE A 53 3.26 0.22 24.49
CA ILE A 53 2.90 0.90 23.24
C ILE A 53 1.67 0.21 22.64
N SER A 54 0.56 0.20 23.39
CA SER A 54 -0.72 -0.33 22.93
C SER A 54 -1.68 0.82 22.62
N GLY A 55 -2.30 0.76 21.44
CA GLY A 55 -3.32 1.73 21.07
C GLY A 55 -4.58 1.60 21.94
N PRO A 56 -5.27 2.70 22.24
CA PRO A 56 -6.55 2.64 22.92
C PRO A 56 -7.59 1.97 22.02
N ILE A 57 -8.23 0.91 22.52
CA ILE A 57 -9.29 0.22 21.79
C ILE A 57 -10.54 1.11 21.81
N ARG A 58 -11.21 1.24 20.67
CA ARG A 58 -12.45 2.01 20.56
C ARG A 58 -13.56 1.37 21.43
N ARG A 59 -14.16 2.18 22.29
CA ARG A 59 -15.26 1.74 23.17
C ARG A 59 -16.56 1.41 22.41
N ASP A 60 -16.68 1.92 21.18
CA ASP A 60 -17.85 1.72 20.31
C ASP A 60 -17.76 0.43 19.47
N GLY A 61 -16.62 -0.30 19.54
CA GLY A 61 -16.39 -1.56 18.86
C GLY A 61 -17.01 -2.77 19.57
N PRO A 62 -16.90 -3.97 18.97
CA PRO A 62 -17.34 -5.22 19.62
C PRO A 62 -16.66 -5.43 20.97
N ILE A 63 -17.43 -5.89 21.97
CA ILE A 63 -16.93 -6.10 23.34
C ILE A 63 -15.75 -7.09 23.36
N ASP A 64 -15.78 -8.08 22.49
CA ASP A 64 -14.71 -9.07 22.33
C ASP A 64 -13.35 -8.45 22.01
N HIS A 65 -13.32 -7.32 21.26
CA HIS A 65 -12.08 -6.61 20.96
C HIS A 65 -11.45 -6.00 22.20
N ILE A 66 -12.29 -5.46 23.11
CA ILE A 66 -11.81 -4.86 24.36
C ILE A 66 -11.13 -5.91 25.25
N ILE A 67 -11.66 -7.13 25.26
CA ILE A 67 -11.16 -8.21 26.11
C ILE A 67 -9.93 -8.89 25.47
N LYS A 68 -10.01 -9.26 24.20
CA LYS A 68 -8.97 -10.09 23.52
C LYS A 68 -7.80 -9.30 22.98
N LYS A 69 -8.00 -8.03 22.58
CA LYS A 69 -6.96 -7.19 21.91
C LYS A 69 -6.31 -6.18 22.88
N SER A 70 -6.76 -6.17 24.15
CA SER A 70 -6.14 -5.31 25.18
C SER A 70 -4.68 -5.71 25.40
N GLY A 71 -3.77 -4.73 25.27
CA GLY A 71 -2.33 -4.94 25.45
C GLY A 71 -1.55 -5.32 24.18
N THR A 72 -2.21 -5.60 23.06
CA THR A 72 -1.50 -5.83 21.79
C THR A 72 -0.84 -4.53 21.32
N PRO A 73 0.50 -4.53 21.07
CA PRO A 73 1.19 -3.35 20.60
C PRO A 73 0.72 -2.92 19.21
N THR A 74 0.79 -1.64 18.94
CA THR A 74 0.51 -1.02 17.62
C THR A 74 1.80 -0.49 16.99
N MET A 75 1.69 0.24 15.86
CA MET A 75 2.82 0.81 15.09
C MET A 75 3.69 -0.24 14.39
N GLY A 76 3.15 -1.42 14.09
CA GLY A 76 3.84 -2.47 13.33
C GLY A 76 4.27 -2.03 11.93
N GLY A 77 3.65 -0.97 11.39
CA GLY A 77 4.07 -0.34 10.15
C GLY A 77 5.53 0.09 10.10
N VAL A 78 6.14 0.39 11.25
CA VAL A 78 7.59 0.69 11.33
C VAL A 78 8.42 -0.49 10.83
N ILE A 79 8.05 -1.72 11.21
CA ILE A 79 8.73 -2.95 10.79
C ILE A 79 8.62 -3.11 9.26
N ILE A 80 7.43 -2.88 8.71
CA ILE A 80 7.17 -2.96 7.27
C ILE A 80 8.03 -1.94 6.52
N ILE A 81 8.00 -0.67 6.94
CA ILE A 81 8.72 0.42 6.28
C ILE A 81 10.23 0.17 6.30
N ILE A 82 10.80 -0.33 7.41
CA ILE A 82 12.22 -0.68 7.47
C ILE A 82 12.53 -1.80 6.45
N GLY A 83 11.70 -2.82 6.35
CA GLY A 83 11.85 -3.90 5.37
C GLY A 83 11.82 -3.38 3.92
N ILE A 84 10.85 -2.51 3.59
CA ILE A 84 10.73 -1.88 2.27
C ILE A 84 11.96 -1.05 1.94
N LEU A 85 12.37 -0.17 2.85
CA LEU A 85 13.49 0.73 2.63
C LEU A 85 14.81 0.00 2.44
N THR A 86 15.13 -0.92 3.35
CA THR A 86 16.39 -1.67 3.28
C THR A 86 16.48 -2.46 1.98
N SER A 87 15.42 -3.14 1.60
CA SER A 87 15.39 -3.92 0.37
C SER A 87 15.46 -3.04 -0.89
N THR A 88 14.66 -1.98 -0.95
CA THR A 88 14.65 -1.05 -2.10
C THR A 88 16.02 -0.38 -2.28
N LEU A 89 16.63 0.14 -1.20
CA LEU A 89 17.94 0.79 -1.26
C LEU A 89 19.07 -0.18 -1.68
N LEU A 90 18.95 -1.47 -1.37
CA LEU A 90 19.94 -2.46 -1.78
C LEU A 90 19.80 -2.80 -3.27
N TRP A 91 18.60 -3.05 -3.78
CA TRP A 91 18.37 -3.73 -5.04
C TRP A 91 17.86 -2.84 -6.18
N ALA A 92 17.19 -1.71 -5.90
CA ALA A 92 16.73 -0.80 -6.93
C ALA A 92 17.87 0.05 -7.51
N ASP A 93 17.67 0.51 -8.75
CA ASP A 93 18.53 1.54 -9.32
C ASP A 93 18.22 2.90 -8.69
N LEU A 94 19.17 3.41 -7.93
CA LEU A 94 19.02 4.69 -7.22
C LEU A 94 19.18 5.93 -8.12
N ASN A 95 19.51 5.75 -9.40
CA ASN A 95 19.47 6.85 -10.39
C ASN A 95 18.04 7.13 -10.89
N ASN A 96 17.11 6.19 -10.63
CA ASN A 96 15.72 6.31 -11.04
C ASN A 96 14.92 7.21 -10.11
N ILE A 97 14.36 8.30 -10.63
CA ILE A 97 13.58 9.27 -9.87
C ILE A 97 12.27 8.67 -9.32
N TYR A 98 11.69 7.69 -10.01
CA TYR A 98 10.47 7.03 -9.55
C TYR A 98 10.69 6.30 -8.22
N ILE A 99 11.85 5.66 -8.05
CA ILE A 99 12.21 4.99 -6.78
C ILE A 99 12.28 5.99 -5.62
N TRP A 100 12.91 7.15 -5.85
CA TRP A 100 12.96 8.20 -4.82
C TRP A 100 11.60 8.79 -4.50
N THR A 101 10.74 8.95 -5.50
CA THR A 101 9.35 9.40 -5.28
C THR A 101 8.58 8.41 -4.42
N LEU A 102 8.72 7.09 -4.68
CA LEU A 102 8.06 6.04 -3.89
C LEU A 102 8.59 5.97 -2.46
N ILE A 103 9.90 6.09 -2.27
CA ILE A 103 10.53 6.17 -0.94
C ILE A 103 10.01 7.42 -0.20
N PHE A 104 9.96 8.57 -0.86
CA PHE A 104 9.44 9.81 -0.29
C PHE A 104 8.00 9.66 0.17
N VAL A 105 7.10 9.16 -0.68
CA VAL A 105 5.68 8.95 -0.34
C VAL A 105 5.53 7.98 0.82
N SER A 106 6.22 6.83 0.76
CA SER A 106 6.14 5.80 1.80
C SER A 106 6.61 6.32 3.16
N LEU A 107 7.77 7.00 3.20
CA LEU A 107 8.33 7.54 4.42
C LEU A 107 7.49 8.68 4.99
N SER A 108 7.08 9.64 4.15
CA SER A 108 6.39 10.82 4.61
C SER A 108 4.98 10.50 5.12
N LEU A 109 4.23 9.63 4.43
CA LEU A 109 2.92 9.15 4.90
C LEU A 109 3.08 8.22 6.10
N GLY A 110 4.13 7.39 6.13
CA GLY A 110 4.47 6.57 7.28
C GLY A 110 4.80 7.41 8.51
N LEU A 111 5.56 8.50 8.35
CA LEU A 111 5.87 9.43 9.44
C LEU A 111 4.61 10.17 9.94
N LEU A 112 3.73 10.57 9.03
CA LEU A 112 2.45 11.17 9.39
C LEU A 112 1.60 10.21 10.24
N GLY A 113 1.52 8.93 9.81
CA GLY A 113 0.84 7.87 10.55
C GLY A 113 1.51 7.57 11.90
N PHE A 114 2.84 7.58 11.94
CA PHE A 114 3.62 7.38 13.16
C PHE A 114 3.33 8.47 14.19
N ILE A 115 3.27 9.73 13.77
CA ILE A 115 2.89 10.85 14.65
C ILE A 115 1.46 10.68 15.17
N ASP A 116 0.53 10.25 14.31
CA ASP A 116 -0.85 9.98 14.70
C ASP A 116 -0.94 8.88 15.76
N ASP A 117 -0.25 7.76 15.53
CA ASP A 117 -0.20 6.62 16.46
C ASP A 117 0.48 7.02 17.79
N LEU A 118 1.58 7.77 17.75
CA LEU A 118 2.24 8.28 18.96
C LEU A 118 1.32 9.16 19.80
N LEU A 119 0.55 10.05 19.17
CA LEU A 119 -0.39 10.92 19.87
C LEU A 119 -1.52 10.11 20.53
N LYS A 120 -2.04 9.09 19.85
CA LYS A 120 -3.04 8.16 20.42
C LYS A 120 -2.53 7.48 21.69
N ILE A 121 -1.27 7.02 21.65
CA ILE A 121 -0.62 6.35 22.80
C ILE A 121 -0.38 7.37 23.93
N LYS A 122 0.24 8.52 23.61
CA LYS A 122 0.59 9.55 24.60
C LYS A 122 -0.63 10.08 25.35
N PHE A 123 -1.72 10.36 24.63
CA PHE A 123 -2.95 10.91 25.23
C PHE A 123 -3.95 9.84 25.66
N LYS A 124 -3.64 8.56 25.49
CA LYS A 124 -4.52 7.42 25.82
C LYS A 124 -5.94 7.59 25.28
N ASN A 125 -6.07 8.16 24.10
CA ASN A 125 -7.36 8.38 23.45
C ASN A 125 -7.28 8.00 21.96
N SER A 126 -8.42 7.64 21.36
CA SER A 126 -8.50 7.20 19.97
C SER A 126 -8.49 8.34 18.95
N ARG A 127 -8.38 9.60 19.37
CA ARG A 127 -8.52 10.76 18.45
C ARG A 127 -7.27 11.02 17.61
N GLY A 128 -6.06 10.78 18.17
CA GLY A 128 -4.79 11.02 17.47
C GLY A 128 -4.63 12.45 16.98
N LEU A 129 -4.11 12.60 15.76
CA LEU A 129 -4.04 13.88 15.05
C LEU A 129 -5.44 14.42 14.71
N ASN A 130 -5.60 15.73 14.77
CA ASN A 130 -6.80 16.36 14.24
C ASN A 130 -6.98 16.01 12.75
N SER A 131 -8.18 15.56 12.36
CA SER A 131 -8.50 15.12 10.99
C SER A 131 -8.13 16.17 9.92
N LYS A 132 -8.26 17.46 10.22
CA LYS A 132 -7.84 18.55 9.31
C LYS A 132 -6.33 18.59 9.12
N LEU A 133 -5.56 18.43 10.19
CA LEU A 133 -4.08 18.42 10.13
C LEU A 133 -3.58 17.16 9.43
N LYS A 134 -4.19 16.01 9.69
CA LYS A 134 -3.87 14.74 8.99
C LYS A 134 -4.13 14.88 7.50
N PHE A 135 -5.29 15.40 7.11
CA PHE A 135 -5.64 15.63 5.70
C PHE A 135 -4.70 16.64 5.03
N LEU A 136 -4.37 17.75 5.71
CA LEU A 136 -3.43 18.75 5.20
C LEU A 136 -2.02 18.15 4.98
N GLY A 137 -1.55 17.32 5.92
CA GLY A 137 -0.28 16.60 5.77
C GLY A 137 -0.29 15.67 4.56
N GLN A 138 -1.35 14.88 4.40
CA GLN A 138 -1.52 14.02 3.21
C GLN A 138 -1.56 14.84 1.91
N LEU A 139 -2.25 15.99 1.91
CA LEU A 139 -2.34 16.88 0.75
C LEU A 139 -0.96 17.42 0.34
N ILE A 140 -0.18 17.92 1.31
CA ILE A 140 1.16 18.45 1.05
C ILE A 140 2.09 17.35 0.51
N ILE A 141 2.12 16.19 1.16
CA ILE A 141 2.97 15.06 0.75
C ILE A 141 2.61 14.60 -0.68
N SER A 142 1.32 14.44 -0.95
CA SER A 142 0.84 14.02 -2.27
C SER A 142 1.12 15.06 -3.34
N ALA A 143 0.93 16.35 -3.04
CA ALA A 143 1.24 17.44 -3.97
C ALA A 143 2.74 17.48 -4.31
N LEU A 144 3.62 17.35 -3.31
CA LEU A 144 5.06 17.30 -3.53
C LEU A 144 5.46 16.10 -4.40
N ALA A 145 4.88 14.92 -4.16
CA ALA A 145 5.12 13.74 -4.97
C ALA A 145 4.72 13.97 -6.44
N LEU A 146 3.55 14.56 -6.69
CA LEU A 146 3.09 14.89 -8.05
C LEU A 146 3.99 15.95 -8.71
N VAL A 147 4.44 16.97 -7.95
CA VAL A 147 5.38 17.99 -8.47
C VAL A 147 6.70 17.34 -8.86
N ILE A 148 7.23 16.41 -8.07
CA ILE A 148 8.45 15.66 -8.43
C ILE A 148 8.22 14.91 -9.73
N LEU A 149 7.12 14.17 -9.86
CA LEU A 149 6.80 13.44 -11.09
C LEU A 149 6.67 14.36 -12.30
N ILE A 150 5.95 15.47 -12.18
CA ILE A 150 5.75 16.44 -13.27
C ILE A 150 7.09 17.07 -13.71
N LYS A 151 7.96 17.38 -12.74
CA LYS A 151 9.21 18.09 -13.03
C LYS A 151 10.29 17.19 -13.65
N PHE A 152 10.29 15.90 -13.27
CA PHE A 152 11.37 14.97 -13.61
C PHE A 152 10.94 13.87 -14.60
N SER A 153 9.64 13.74 -14.92
CA SER A 153 9.13 12.86 -15.96
C SER A 153 8.80 13.70 -17.19
N ASP A 154 9.72 13.80 -18.13
CA ASP A 154 9.54 14.55 -19.39
C ASP A 154 8.61 13.83 -20.38
N HIS A 155 7.52 13.24 -19.90
CA HIS A 155 6.70 12.39 -20.73
C HIS A 155 5.27 12.90 -20.83
N GLU A 156 4.82 13.21 -22.04
CA GLU A 156 3.45 13.66 -22.33
C GLU A 156 2.38 12.69 -21.80
N TYR A 157 2.66 11.38 -21.75
CA TYR A 157 1.73 10.37 -21.25
C TYR A 157 1.45 10.47 -19.74
N LEU A 158 2.23 11.26 -18.98
CA LEU A 158 1.96 11.46 -17.53
C LEU A 158 0.56 12.01 -17.30
N TYR A 159 0.07 12.85 -18.20
CA TYR A 159 -1.25 13.48 -18.08
C TYR A 159 -2.39 12.65 -18.66
N ASN A 160 -2.11 11.45 -19.17
CA ASN A 160 -3.11 10.58 -19.77
C ASN A 160 -3.69 9.63 -18.74
N LEU A 161 -5.01 9.43 -18.78
CA LEU A 161 -5.70 8.36 -18.07
C LEU A 161 -6.12 7.28 -19.06
N TYR A 162 -5.71 6.05 -18.79
CA TYR A 162 -5.99 4.90 -19.64
C TYR A 162 -7.12 4.05 -19.03
N PHE A 163 -8.09 3.66 -19.88
CA PHE A 163 -9.21 2.83 -19.47
C PHE A 163 -8.96 1.35 -19.78
N PRO A 164 -9.01 0.45 -18.78
CA PRO A 164 -8.57 -0.94 -18.93
C PRO A 164 -9.40 -1.77 -19.93
N PHE A 165 -10.65 -1.41 -20.17
CA PHE A 165 -11.55 -2.16 -21.08
C PHE A 165 -11.69 -1.55 -22.47
N PHE A 166 -11.13 -0.36 -22.71
CA PHE A 166 -11.34 0.41 -23.93
C PHE A 166 -10.00 0.85 -24.51
N LYS A 167 -9.49 0.08 -25.47
CA LYS A 167 -8.17 0.25 -26.09
C LYS A 167 -7.86 1.69 -26.55
N ASN A 168 -8.82 2.34 -27.19
CA ASN A 168 -8.63 3.64 -27.82
C ASN A 168 -9.12 4.80 -26.94
N LEU A 169 -9.63 4.51 -25.75
CA LEU A 169 -10.13 5.54 -24.84
C LEU A 169 -8.99 6.02 -23.94
N ILE A 170 -8.40 7.14 -24.34
CA ILE A 170 -7.36 7.83 -23.59
C ILE A 170 -7.89 9.22 -23.26
N TRP A 171 -7.97 9.56 -21.99
CA TRP A 171 -8.34 10.89 -21.56
C TRP A 171 -7.11 11.70 -21.20
N GLN A 172 -6.82 12.72 -22.00
CA GLN A 172 -5.77 13.70 -21.71
C GLN A 172 -6.29 14.67 -20.64
N MET A 173 -5.92 14.45 -19.40
CA MET A 173 -6.42 15.22 -18.26
C MET A 173 -5.82 16.64 -18.17
N GLY A 174 -4.65 16.88 -18.76
CA GLY A 174 -3.95 18.15 -18.60
C GLY A 174 -3.76 18.52 -17.14
N LEU A 175 -4.13 19.75 -16.76
CA LEU A 175 -4.03 20.21 -15.37
C LEU A 175 -4.94 19.44 -14.38
N PHE A 176 -5.98 18.77 -14.86
CA PHE A 176 -6.83 17.94 -14.01
C PHE A 176 -6.10 16.71 -13.44
N PHE A 177 -4.96 16.35 -14.02
CA PHE A 177 -4.09 15.30 -13.46
C PHE A 177 -3.71 15.56 -11.99
N ILE A 178 -3.47 16.83 -11.62
CA ILE A 178 -3.07 17.17 -10.24
C ILE A 178 -4.18 16.83 -9.23
N PRO A 179 -5.41 17.37 -9.31
CA PRO A 179 -6.46 17.00 -8.36
C PRO A 179 -6.82 15.52 -8.43
N PHE A 180 -6.75 14.88 -9.60
CA PHE A 180 -6.95 13.44 -9.74
C PHE A 180 -5.88 12.63 -9.01
N GLY A 181 -4.59 12.93 -9.22
CA GLY A 181 -3.48 12.27 -8.54
C GLY A 181 -3.54 12.44 -7.01
N LEU A 182 -3.88 13.66 -6.54
CA LEU A 182 -4.13 13.90 -5.12
C LEU A 182 -5.25 13.00 -4.59
N PHE A 183 -6.36 12.91 -5.32
CA PHE A 183 -7.47 12.04 -4.95
C PHE A 183 -7.04 10.57 -4.87
N VAL A 184 -6.26 10.09 -5.83
CA VAL A 184 -5.79 8.69 -5.87
C VAL A 184 -4.87 8.40 -4.69
N ILE A 185 -3.87 9.26 -4.39
CA ILE A 185 -2.91 9.02 -3.30
C ILE A 185 -3.61 9.12 -1.93
N ILE A 186 -4.36 10.19 -1.69
CA ILE A 186 -5.03 10.42 -0.40
C ILE A 186 -6.15 9.38 -0.21
N GLY A 187 -6.92 9.12 -1.26
CA GLY A 187 -8.00 8.13 -1.24
C GLY A 187 -7.50 6.74 -0.90
N SER A 188 -6.46 6.25 -1.60
CA SER A 188 -5.88 4.93 -1.35
C SER A 188 -5.23 4.84 0.02
N SER A 189 -4.51 5.88 0.46
CA SER A 189 -3.91 5.95 1.78
C SER A 189 -4.96 5.76 2.88
N ASN A 190 -6.08 6.50 2.80
CA ASN A 190 -7.15 6.39 3.78
C ASN A 190 -7.98 5.10 3.60
N ALA A 191 -8.13 4.56 2.39
CA ALA A 191 -8.86 3.33 2.14
C ALA A 191 -8.17 2.11 2.77
N VAL A 192 -6.85 2.01 2.65
CA VAL A 192 -6.07 0.97 3.34
C VAL A 192 -6.17 1.15 4.86
N ASN A 193 -6.10 2.38 5.35
CA ASN A 193 -6.24 2.67 6.79
C ASN A 193 -7.63 2.29 7.34
N LEU A 194 -8.71 2.52 6.60
CA LEU A 194 -10.06 2.09 6.98
C LEU A 194 -10.22 0.57 6.98
N THR A 195 -9.46 -0.14 6.17
CA THR A 195 -9.52 -1.60 6.07
C THR A 195 -8.72 -2.29 7.18
N ASP A 196 -7.76 -1.60 7.81
CA ASP A 196 -6.91 -2.14 8.89
C ASP A 196 -7.66 -2.19 10.24
N GLY A 197 -8.85 -2.82 10.24
CA GLY A 197 -9.70 -2.95 11.43
C GLY A 197 -9.69 -4.33 12.11
N LEU A 198 -9.24 -5.38 11.41
CA LEU A 198 -9.14 -6.75 11.89
C LEU A 198 -7.75 -7.31 11.66
N ASP A 199 -7.36 -8.31 12.48
CA ASP A 199 -6.04 -8.94 12.43
C ASP A 199 -5.73 -9.50 11.04
N GLY A 200 -4.69 -8.98 10.38
CA GLY A 200 -4.26 -9.41 9.05
C GLY A 200 -5.17 -9.00 7.88
N LEU A 201 -6.28 -8.33 8.13
CA LEU A 201 -7.28 -8.02 7.09
C LEU A 201 -6.68 -7.15 5.98
N ALA A 202 -5.96 -6.09 6.30
CA ALA A 202 -5.36 -5.18 5.32
C ALA A 202 -4.07 -5.74 4.71
N THR A 203 -3.30 -6.53 5.47
CA THR A 203 -1.96 -6.98 5.09
C THR A 203 -1.96 -7.82 3.81
N VAL A 204 -2.85 -8.81 3.69
CA VAL A 204 -2.91 -9.68 2.50
C VAL A 204 -3.43 -8.95 1.26
N PRO A 205 -4.53 -8.17 1.30
CA PRO A 205 -4.93 -7.36 0.15
C PRO A 205 -3.86 -6.39 -0.33
N VAL A 206 -3.14 -5.70 0.57
CA VAL A 206 -1.98 -4.86 0.21
C VAL A 206 -0.91 -5.68 -0.53
N MET A 207 -0.57 -6.84 0.00
CA MET A 207 0.40 -7.75 -0.63
C MET A 207 -0.04 -8.19 -2.03
N LEU A 208 -1.33 -8.49 -2.23
CA LEU A 208 -1.90 -8.88 -3.53
C LEU A 208 -1.86 -7.72 -4.54
N VAL A 209 -2.19 -6.50 -4.10
CA VAL A 209 -2.06 -5.30 -4.94
C VAL A 209 -0.61 -5.08 -5.32
N ALA A 210 0.33 -5.15 -4.37
CA ALA A 210 1.75 -5.01 -4.63
C ALA A 210 2.28 -6.08 -5.60
N LEU A 211 1.88 -7.34 -5.43
CA LEU A 211 2.24 -8.45 -6.32
C LEU A 211 1.72 -8.20 -7.74
N SER A 212 0.48 -7.75 -7.87
CA SER A 212 -0.11 -7.40 -9.18
C SER A 212 0.65 -6.26 -9.84
N PHE A 213 0.99 -5.21 -9.09
CA PHE A 213 1.78 -4.09 -9.61
C PHE A 213 3.25 -4.44 -9.85
N THR A 214 3.80 -5.46 -9.20
CA THR A 214 5.10 -6.04 -9.59
C THR A 214 5.06 -6.53 -11.03
N LEU A 215 4.01 -7.27 -11.41
CA LEU A 215 3.82 -7.76 -12.78
C LEU A 215 3.51 -6.63 -13.75
N ILE A 216 2.61 -5.71 -13.40
CA ILE A 216 2.23 -4.57 -14.25
C ILE A 216 3.44 -3.70 -14.56
N SER A 217 4.22 -3.33 -13.56
CA SER A 217 5.41 -2.48 -13.74
C SER A 217 6.48 -3.15 -14.59
N TYR A 218 6.68 -4.47 -14.40
CA TYR A 218 7.59 -5.25 -15.23
C TYR A 218 7.16 -5.25 -16.69
N VAL A 219 5.88 -5.46 -16.97
CA VAL A 219 5.32 -5.51 -18.32
C VAL A 219 5.35 -4.14 -18.99
N VAL A 220 4.91 -3.10 -18.29
CA VAL A 220 4.87 -1.70 -18.78
C VAL A 220 6.27 -1.14 -19.03
N GLY A 221 7.25 -1.54 -18.22
CA GLY A 221 8.65 -1.17 -18.35
C GLY A 221 9.44 -1.99 -19.38
N ASN A 222 8.81 -2.93 -20.08
CA ASN A 222 9.43 -3.78 -21.08
C ASN A 222 8.80 -3.54 -22.47
N THR A 223 9.61 -3.14 -23.45
CA THR A 223 9.13 -2.81 -24.81
C THR A 223 8.40 -3.96 -25.49
N ILE A 224 8.91 -5.20 -25.39
CA ILE A 224 8.33 -6.37 -26.03
C ILE A 224 6.97 -6.72 -25.43
N PHE A 225 6.88 -6.75 -24.10
CA PHE A 225 5.64 -7.09 -23.41
C PHE A 225 4.59 -6.00 -23.50
N SER A 226 4.99 -4.73 -23.42
CA SER A 226 4.08 -3.60 -23.56
C SER A 226 3.48 -3.55 -24.97
N GLU A 227 4.28 -3.77 -26.00
CA GLU A 227 3.81 -3.85 -27.39
C GLU A 227 2.85 -5.05 -27.59
N TYR A 228 3.23 -6.23 -27.12
CA TYR A 228 2.37 -7.44 -27.21
C TYR A 228 1.02 -7.28 -26.54
N LEU A 229 0.98 -6.62 -25.37
CA LEU A 229 -0.25 -6.36 -24.62
C LEU A 229 -0.93 -5.04 -25.03
N GLN A 230 -0.31 -4.28 -25.93
CA GLN A 230 -0.78 -2.98 -26.42
C GLN A 230 -0.96 -1.95 -25.27
N LEU A 231 -0.03 -2.02 -24.31
CA LEU A 231 0.05 -1.08 -23.20
C LEU A 231 0.99 0.08 -23.56
N GLN A 232 0.83 1.21 -22.87
CA GLN A 232 1.80 2.30 -23.00
C GLN A 232 3.14 1.86 -22.40
N TYR A 233 4.19 1.82 -23.22
CA TYR A 233 5.55 1.65 -22.71
C TYR A 233 5.98 2.88 -21.94
N ILE A 234 6.53 2.68 -20.75
CA ILE A 234 7.05 3.75 -19.90
C ILE A 234 8.49 3.38 -19.49
N PRO A 235 9.48 4.14 -19.96
CA PRO A 235 10.87 3.90 -19.59
C PRO A 235 11.06 3.90 -18.06
N ASP A 236 11.99 3.08 -17.60
CA ASP A 236 12.43 3.00 -16.20
C ASP A 236 11.36 2.56 -15.16
N VAL A 237 10.09 2.40 -15.58
CA VAL A 237 9.00 1.93 -14.68
C VAL A 237 9.20 0.48 -14.25
N GLY A 238 9.96 -0.32 -15.00
CA GLY A 238 10.32 -1.67 -14.60
C GLY A 238 10.93 -1.75 -13.19
N GLU A 239 11.70 -0.76 -12.76
CA GLU A 239 12.31 -0.70 -11.42
C GLU A 239 11.29 -0.69 -10.27
N LEU A 240 10.05 -0.24 -10.53
CA LEU A 240 8.97 -0.29 -9.55
C LEU A 240 8.64 -1.73 -9.12
N SER A 241 8.96 -2.73 -9.98
CA SER A 241 8.80 -4.15 -9.62
C SER A 241 9.62 -4.52 -8.39
N ILE A 242 10.80 -3.93 -8.22
CA ILE A 242 11.67 -4.17 -7.06
C ILE A 242 11.05 -3.55 -5.79
N PHE A 243 10.54 -2.33 -5.91
CA PHE A 243 9.84 -1.65 -4.82
C PHE A 243 8.57 -2.41 -4.43
N CYS A 244 7.74 -2.81 -5.38
CA CYS A 244 6.54 -3.61 -5.12
C CYS A 244 6.91 -4.98 -4.52
N GLY A 245 7.99 -5.62 -5.01
CA GLY A 245 8.54 -6.84 -4.42
C GLY A 245 8.94 -6.66 -2.96
N SER A 246 9.55 -5.52 -2.61
CA SER A 246 9.88 -5.21 -1.22
C SER A 246 8.65 -5.06 -0.32
N ILE A 247 7.54 -4.51 -0.85
CA ILE A 247 6.25 -4.48 -0.14
C ILE A 247 5.72 -5.90 0.07
N VAL A 248 5.74 -6.74 -0.97
CA VAL A 248 5.29 -8.15 -0.88
C VAL A 248 6.04 -8.89 0.21
N GLY A 249 7.37 -8.85 0.20
CA GLY A 249 8.17 -9.55 1.20
C GLY A 249 8.00 -8.98 2.61
N SER A 250 7.92 -7.64 2.74
CA SER A 250 7.68 -7.00 4.04
C SER A 250 6.30 -7.35 4.61
N CYS A 251 5.26 -7.33 3.79
CA CYS A 251 3.90 -7.70 4.21
C CYS A 251 3.81 -9.20 4.55
N LEU A 252 4.46 -10.07 3.79
CA LEU A 252 4.52 -11.50 4.07
C LEU A 252 5.22 -11.77 5.41
N GLY A 253 6.36 -11.11 5.67
CA GLY A 253 7.06 -11.20 6.95
C GLY A 253 6.26 -10.63 8.10
N PHE A 254 5.55 -9.51 7.87
CA PHE A 254 4.70 -8.90 8.89
C PHE A 254 3.46 -9.75 9.22
N LEU A 255 2.89 -10.43 8.21
CA LEU A 255 1.75 -11.32 8.39
C LEU A 255 2.05 -12.45 9.39
N TRP A 256 3.30 -12.89 9.53
CA TRP A 256 3.72 -13.86 10.54
C TRP A 256 3.38 -13.41 11.96
N TYR A 257 3.37 -12.11 12.21
CA TYR A 257 3.06 -11.52 13.51
C TYR A 257 1.66 -10.95 13.60
N ASN A 258 1.07 -10.59 12.45
CA ASN A 258 -0.22 -9.89 12.36
C ASN A 258 -1.40 -10.81 12.01
N ALA A 259 -1.16 -12.09 11.63
CA ALA A 259 -2.23 -13.08 11.44
C ALA A 259 -3.00 -13.35 12.75
N PRO A 260 -4.31 -13.63 12.67
CA PRO A 260 -5.13 -13.87 13.86
C PRO A 260 -4.67 -15.08 14.72
N PRO A 261 -4.44 -14.94 16.04
CA PRO A 261 -4.50 -13.72 16.83
C PRO A 261 -3.23 -12.87 16.69
N ALA A 262 -3.39 -11.58 16.38
CA ALA A 262 -2.27 -10.71 16.08
C ALA A 262 -1.40 -10.41 17.31
N LYS A 263 -0.08 -10.50 17.13
CA LYS A 263 0.93 -10.10 18.14
C LYS A 263 1.27 -8.61 18.06
N ILE A 264 0.93 -7.94 16.95
CA ILE A 264 1.13 -6.52 16.70
C ILE A 264 0.15 -6.03 15.63
N PHE A 265 -0.38 -4.82 15.80
CA PHE A 265 -1.21 -4.14 14.80
C PHE A 265 -0.36 -3.27 13.89
N MET A 266 -0.78 -3.16 12.62
CA MET A 266 -0.09 -2.34 11.62
C MET A 266 -0.08 -0.86 12.02
N GLY A 267 -1.22 -0.34 12.42
CA GLY A 267 -1.43 1.07 12.79
C GLY A 267 -1.47 2.01 11.58
N ASP A 268 -1.72 3.28 11.87
CA ASP A 268 -1.75 4.33 10.85
C ASP A 268 -0.39 4.49 10.16
N THR A 269 0.69 4.19 10.87
CA THR A 269 2.07 4.18 10.34
C THR A 269 2.20 3.30 9.10
N GLY A 270 1.69 2.07 9.15
CA GLY A 270 1.80 1.13 8.02
C GLY A 270 0.73 1.36 6.97
N SER A 271 -0.52 1.50 7.39
CA SER A 271 -1.65 1.58 6.48
C SER A 271 -1.63 2.81 5.59
N LEU A 272 -1.29 4.01 6.14
CA LEU A 272 -1.17 5.23 5.33
C LEU A 272 0.01 5.14 4.35
N SER A 273 1.15 4.63 4.81
CA SER A 273 2.35 4.45 4.00
C SER A 273 2.08 3.53 2.81
N LEU A 274 1.54 2.34 3.07
CA LEU A 274 1.30 1.33 2.05
C LEU A 274 0.24 1.75 1.02
N GLY A 275 -0.88 2.32 1.49
CA GLY A 275 -1.93 2.80 0.60
C GLY A 275 -1.46 3.91 -0.32
N GLY A 276 -0.71 4.89 0.20
CA GLY A 276 -0.13 5.96 -0.60
C GLY A 276 0.97 5.50 -1.55
N ALA A 277 1.83 4.58 -1.11
CA ALA A 277 2.87 4.00 -1.95
C ALA A 277 2.28 3.24 -3.16
N LEU A 278 1.28 2.40 -2.95
CA LEU A 278 0.60 1.67 -4.03
C LEU A 278 -0.10 2.61 -5.01
N ALA A 279 -0.69 3.69 -4.51
CA ALA A 279 -1.27 4.73 -5.35
C ALA A 279 -0.22 5.44 -6.21
N ALA A 280 0.93 5.78 -5.63
CA ALA A 280 2.03 6.39 -6.37
C ALA A 280 2.58 5.44 -7.46
N VAL A 281 2.73 4.15 -7.15
CA VAL A 281 3.07 3.11 -8.15
C VAL A 281 2.07 3.10 -9.30
N ALA A 282 0.77 3.12 -9.00
CA ALA A 282 -0.27 3.09 -10.02
C ALA A 282 -0.28 4.34 -10.91
N ILE A 283 -0.02 5.53 -10.34
CA ILE A 283 0.10 6.79 -11.08
C ILE A 283 1.31 6.76 -12.01
N ILE A 284 2.46 6.27 -11.54
CA ILE A 284 3.69 6.19 -12.35
C ILE A 284 3.52 5.15 -13.46
N ALA A 285 2.92 3.98 -13.15
CA ALA A 285 2.64 2.93 -14.11
C ALA A 285 1.44 3.22 -15.02
N LYS A 286 0.70 4.32 -14.82
CA LYS A 286 -0.51 4.71 -15.57
C LYS A 286 -1.64 3.67 -15.53
N HIS A 287 -1.83 3.06 -14.37
CA HIS A 287 -2.82 2.01 -14.12
C HIS A 287 -3.72 2.33 -12.92
N GLU A 288 -4.14 3.60 -12.79
CA GLU A 288 -4.92 4.11 -11.65
C GLU A 288 -6.30 3.45 -11.55
N ILE A 289 -6.97 3.22 -12.69
CA ILE A 289 -8.27 2.52 -12.72
C ILE A 289 -8.09 1.04 -12.37
N VAL A 290 -7.00 0.43 -12.84
CA VAL A 290 -6.66 -0.96 -12.50
C VAL A 290 -6.39 -1.09 -11.01
N LEU A 291 -5.75 -0.09 -10.36
CA LEU A 291 -5.60 -0.05 -8.91
C LEU A 291 -6.97 -0.11 -8.21
N ALA A 292 -7.97 0.63 -8.69
CA ALA A 292 -9.31 0.61 -8.11
C ALA A 292 -9.99 -0.77 -8.25
N ILE A 293 -9.67 -1.54 -9.31
CA ILE A 293 -10.18 -2.90 -9.50
C ILE A 293 -9.44 -3.88 -8.58
N ILE A 294 -8.11 -3.92 -8.65
CA ILE A 294 -7.28 -4.83 -7.84
C ILE A 294 -7.46 -4.54 -6.34
N GLY A 295 -7.45 -3.26 -5.99
CA GLY A 295 -7.73 -2.75 -4.64
C GLY A 295 -9.21 -2.62 -4.30
N GLY A 296 -10.10 -3.28 -5.06
CA GLY A 296 -11.55 -3.12 -4.93
C GLY A 296 -12.10 -3.45 -3.54
N LEU A 297 -11.39 -4.26 -2.76
CA LEU A 297 -11.74 -4.47 -1.35
C LEU A 297 -11.61 -3.16 -0.54
N PHE A 298 -10.53 -2.40 -0.73
CA PHE A 298 -10.33 -1.10 -0.07
C PHE A 298 -11.37 -0.08 -0.52
N VAL A 299 -11.73 -0.12 -1.82
CA VAL A 299 -12.81 0.71 -2.36
C VAL A 299 -14.15 0.35 -1.69
N LEU A 300 -14.47 -0.94 -1.58
CA LEU A 300 -15.71 -1.42 -0.97
C LEU A 300 -15.82 -1.02 0.50
N GLU A 301 -14.75 -1.16 1.28
CA GLU A 301 -14.68 -0.69 2.67
C GLU A 301 -14.94 0.81 2.77
N THR A 302 -14.26 1.61 1.96
CA THR A 302 -14.38 3.07 1.95
C THR A 302 -15.77 3.51 1.51
N VAL A 303 -16.31 2.93 0.44
CA VAL A 303 -17.66 3.23 -0.07
C VAL A 303 -18.71 2.88 0.98
N SER A 304 -18.55 1.80 1.73
CA SER A 304 -19.46 1.44 2.83
C SER A 304 -19.53 2.53 3.90
N VAL A 305 -18.39 3.15 4.23
CA VAL A 305 -18.34 4.28 5.19
C VAL A 305 -19.00 5.52 4.60
N ILE A 306 -18.72 5.85 3.33
CA ILE A 306 -19.32 7.02 2.65
C ILE A 306 -20.86 6.88 2.62
N ILE A 307 -21.36 5.73 2.19
CA ILE A 307 -22.81 5.44 2.13
C ILE A 307 -23.44 5.56 3.52
N GLN A 308 -22.79 4.97 4.54
CA GLN A 308 -23.29 5.04 5.92
C GLN A 308 -23.39 6.49 6.42
N VAL A 309 -22.34 7.30 6.20
CA VAL A 309 -22.30 8.70 6.65
C VAL A 309 -23.34 9.55 5.92
N ILE A 310 -23.47 9.39 4.60
CA ILE A 310 -24.46 10.11 3.79
C ILE A 310 -25.88 9.75 4.25
N SER A 311 -26.19 8.45 4.36
CA SER A 311 -27.51 8.00 4.80
C SER A 311 -27.86 8.54 6.18
N PHE A 312 -26.94 8.44 7.14
CA PHE A 312 -27.17 8.92 8.50
C PHE A 312 -27.38 10.44 8.55
N LYS A 313 -26.63 11.22 7.78
CA LYS A 313 -26.81 12.68 7.70
C LYS A 313 -28.12 13.09 7.05
N LEU A 314 -28.57 12.36 6.02
CA LEU A 314 -29.78 12.72 5.26
C LEU A 314 -31.07 12.17 5.88
N THR A 315 -31.01 10.95 6.45
CA THR A 315 -32.23 10.23 6.89
C THR A 315 -32.27 9.91 8.37
N GLY A 316 -31.16 10.12 9.11
CA GLY A 316 -31.01 9.68 10.50
C GLY A 316 -30.90 8.16 10.66
N LYS A 317 -30.93 7.38 9.58
CA LYS A 317 -30.92 5.90 9.60
C LYS A 317 -29.59 5.33 9.15
N ARG A 318 -29.18 4.23 9.79
CA ARG A 318 -28.00 3.45 9.40
C ARG A 318 -28.39 2.40 8.37
N ILE A 319 -27.62 2.28 7.27
CA ILE A 319 -27.78 1.20 6.27
C ILE A 319 -27.08 -0.06 6.77
N PHE A 320 -25.84 0.08 7.21
CA PHE A 320 -25.09 -1.02 7.81
C PHE A 320 -25.21 -0.98 9.33
N ARG A 321 -25.13 -2.14 10.00
CA ARG A 321 -25.09 -2.19 11.49
C ARG A 321 -23.94 -1.36 12.03
N MET A 322 -22.77 -1.47 11.37
CA MET A 322 -21.57 -0.68 11.60
C MET A 322 -20.79 -0.53 10.29
N ALA A 323 -20.06 0.53 10.11
CA ALA A 323 -19.12 0.75 8.99
C ALA A 323 -17.73 1.03 9.57
N PRO A 324 -16.64 0.60 8.86
CA PRO A 324 -16.58 -0.10 7.57
C PRO A 324 -17.28 -1.48 7.54
N ILE A 325 -17.42 -2.07 6.32
CA ILE A 325 -18.30 -3.24 6.12
C ILE A 325 -17.86 -4.51 6.86
N HIS A 326 -16.57 -4.68 7.15
CA HIS A 326 -16.09 -5.81 7.96
C HIS A 326 -16.76 -5.82 9.36
N HIS A 327 -16.92 -4.67 10.00
CA HIS A 327 -17.63 -4.55 11.29
C HIS A 327 -19.12 -4.88 11.17
N HIS A 328 -19.74 -4.67 10.01
CA HIS A 328 -21.12 -5.10 9.80
C HIS A 328 -21.27 -6.62 9.92
N PHE A 329 -20.30 -7.39 9.39
CA PHE A 329 -20.30 -8.84 9.49
C PHE A 329 -19.97 -9.33 10.91
N GLU A 330 -19.08 -8.65 11.63
CA GLU A 330 -18.86 -8.92 13.06
C GLU A 330 -20.15 -8.72 13.86
N GLN A 331 -20.88 -7.62 13.64
CA GLN A 331 -22.17 -7.35 14.27
C GLN A 331 -23.29 -8.33 13.86
N LYS A 332 -23.07 -9.12 12.82
CA LYS A 332 -23.90 -10.28 12.45
C LYS A 332 -23.50 -11.56 13.15
N GLY A 333 -22.42 -11.56 13.93
CA GLY A 333 -21.93 -12.71 14.68
C GLY A 333 -20.97 -13.62 13.90
N TRP A 334 -20.37 -13.14 12.81
CA TRP A 334 -19.32 -13.90 12.10
C TRP A 334 -18.01 -13.84 12.89
N ALA A 335 -17.30 -14.97 12.95
CA ALA A 335 -15.98 -15.01 13.56
C ALA A 335 -14.99 -14.16 12.75
N GLU A 336 -14.09 -13.45 13.43
CA GLU A 336 -13.08 -12.56 12.82
C GLU A 336 -12.26 -13.28 11.73
N SER A 337 -11.75 -14.47 12.03
CA SER A 337 -10.99 -15.27 11.06
C SER A 337 -11.79 -15.63 9.80
N THR A 338 -13.11 -15.88 9.95
CA THR A 338 -13.99 -16.16 8.80
C THR A 338 -14.15 -14.93 7.90
N ILE A 339 -14.29 -13.74 8.49
CA ILE A 339 -14.39 -12.48 7.74
C ILE A 339 -13.07 -12.24 6.99
N VAL A 340 -11.95 -12.33 7.68
CA VAL A 340 -10.61 -12.10 7.13
C VAL A 340 -10.33 -13.02 5.95
N ILE A 341 -10.53 -14.34 6.10
CA ILE A 341 -10.30 -15.31 5.02
C ILE A 341 -11.21 -15.04 3.81
N ARG A 342 -12.50 -14.76 4.03
CA ARG A 342 -13.43 -14.45 2.94
C ARG A 342 -13.04 -13.19 2.20
N PHE A 343 -12.58 -12.16 2.89
CA PHE A 343 -12.12 -10.90 2.29
C PHE A 343 -10.81 -11.10 1.51
N TRP A 344 -9.90 -11.97 1.98
CA TRP A 344 -8.73 -12.37 1.21
C TRP A 344 -9.12 -13.06 -0.10
N ILE A 345 -10.10 -13.96 -0.07
CA ILE A 345 -10.62 -14.62 -1.29
C ILE A 345 -11.17 -13.59 -2.26
N ILE A 346 -11.96 -12.62 -1.77
CA ILE A 346 -12.47 -11.51 -2.62
C ILE A 346 -11.31 -10.72 -3.20
N ALA A 347 -10.30 -10.38 -2.41
CA ALA A 347 -9.13 -9.63 -2.87
C ALA A 347 -8.34 -10.41 -3.96
N ILE A 348 -8.19 -11.74 -3.82
CA ILE A 348 -7.58 -12.59 -4.85
C ILE A 348 -8.39 -12.54 -6.16
N ILE A 349 -9.71 -12.67 -6.09
CA ILE A 349 -10.59 -12.60 -7.27
C ILE A 349 -10.45 -11.24 -7.96
N LEU A 350 -10.45 -10.14 -7.20
CA LEU A 350 -10.29 -8.78 -7.73
C LEU A 350 -8.90 -8.57 -8.35
N ALA A 351 -7.84 -9.13 -7.74
CA ALA A 351 -6.50 -9.10 -8.31
C ALA A 351 -6.43 -9.82 -9.65
N LEU A 352 -7.03 -11.01 -9.74
CA LEU A 352 -7.10 -11.78 -11.00
C LEU A 352 -7.92 -11.03 -12.07
N ILE A 353 -9.06 -10.44 -11.72
CA ILE A 353 -9.86 -9.59 -12.63
C ILE A 353 -9.02 -8.42 -13.12
N GLY A 354 -8.36 -7.68 -12.22
CA GLY A 354 -7.52 -6.55 -12.60
C GLY A 354 -6.35 -6.93 -13.51
N LEU A 355 -5.67 -8.05 -13.24
CA LEU A 355 -4.61 -8.54 -14.12
C LEU A 355 -5.16 -9.01 -15.49
N ALA A 356 -6.35 -9.63 -15.53
CA ALA A 356 -6.99 -9.99 -16.78
C ALA A 356 -7.28 -8.79 -17.68
N THR A 357 -7.51 -7.60 -17.11
CA THR A 357 -7.74 -6.38 -17.90
C THR A 357 -6.55 -5.95 -18.74
N LEU A 358 -5.32 -6.39 -18.42
CA LEU A 358 -4.11 -6.07 -19.19
C LEU A 358 -4.17 -6.57 -20.62
N LYS A 359 -4.90 -7.67 -20.90
CA LYS A 359 -5.07 -8.24 -22.24
C LYS A 359 -6.38 -7.86 -22.92
N LEU A 360 -7.34 -7.27 -22.17
CA LEU A 360 -8.66 -6.90 -22.71
C LEU A 360 -8.66 -5.56 -23.46
N ARG A 361 -7.50 -4.96 -23.61
CA ARG A 361 -7.30 -3.73 -24.40
C ARG A 361 -7.26 -4.01 -25.87
#